data_e1d4e0a42e6d4f3ef23fc371cfe0badb
#
_entry.id   e1d4e0a42e6d4f3ef23fc371cfe0badb
#
_cell.length_a   1.000
_cell.length_b   1.000
_cell.length_c   1.000
_cell.angle_alpha   90.00
_cell.angle_beta   90.00
_cell.angle_gamma   90.00
#
_symmetry.space_group_name_H-M   'P 1'
#
loop_
_entity.id
_entity.type
_entity.pdbx_description
1 polymer ?
#
loop_
_entity_poly.entity_id
_entity_poly.type
_entity_poly.pdbx_seq_one_letter_code
_entity_poly.pdbx_strand_id
1 'polypeptide(L)'
;MKKTLFALSGFLFITLVALAQEDGSNLAKQAGEALTSYHIDPTANAAKLDEAKQKIDQALQLADAQAVAPAWITKGDIYNTLLQRDMAKRLIPGNEKAPLSGDNDALVAFDGYKKGFETPTAKKHEKSDAIKGVSAVQAHLVNIGVAKYEAQEYEKAFLSFQASLQAHDILKINSQKSVLEDPEQYDDQIYLTAVSAHQAKRNADAMKYYTDLYSKGNAKAAVYEGLYAVKLELGDEASATKILEEGRAKYPDDSGLRFSEINVFLKKGRLNELTDRLKQAITTEPTNISLYVTLGNVYDNLYQTMSKEKNDAKAAEYFDEAKKYYTQAAQRDPSNVDANYSLGALYYNKAALRTQEMNALPEDFSSAGIKKIETLKNEVMGVFDQALPHFQKAESLGPNDLNTLIALKEIYARKVNDELSLEFQNRLETVRYGKKNTTSYFKK
;
A
#
# COMPACT_ATOMS: atom_id res chain seq x y z
N MET A 1 21.41 91.02 -0.03
CA MET A 1 21.88 89.87 -0.80
C MET A 1 20.75 88.85 -0.84
N LYS A 2 19.93 88.83 -1.90
CA LYS A 2 18.75 87.94 -2.01
C LYS A 2 19.18 86.80 -2.91
N LYS A 3 19.06 85.52 -2.43
CA LYS A 3 19.23 84.34 -3.24
C LYS A 3 17.86 83.88 -3.69
N THR A 4 17.62 83.93 -4.98
CA THR A 4 16.48 83.41 -5.68
C THR A 4 16.64 81.89 -5.85
N LEU A 5 15.69 81.11 -5.34
CA LEU A 5 15.58 79.68 -5.53
C LEU A 5 14.71 79.42 -6.74
N PHE A 6 15.28 78.83 -7.81
CA PHE A 6 14.51 78.30 -8.93
C PHE A 6 13.97 76.94 -8.56
N ALA A 7 12.65 76.80 -8.49
CA ALA A 7 11.95 75.50 -8.40
C ALA A 7 11.74 74.96 -9.79
N LEU A 8 12.40 73.85 -10.08
CA LEU A 8 12.20 73.04 -11.30
C LEU A 8 11.11 72.01 -11.01
N SER A 9 9.87 72.26 -11.44
CA SER A 9 8.78 71.29 -11.38
C SER A 9 8.94 70.33 -12.55
N GLY A 10 9.53 69.16 -12.25
CA GLY A 10 9.56 68.02 -13.15
C GLY A 10 8.18 67.36 -13.22
N PHE A 11 7.45 67.49 -14.30
CA PHE A 11 6.26 66.71 -14.61
C PHE A 11 6.72 65.26 -14.91
N LEU A 12 6.51 64.36 -13.95
CA LEU A 12 6.66 62.92 -14.14
C LEU A 12 5.42 62.42 -14.87
N PHE A 13 5.52 62.25 -16.19
CA PHE A 13 4.53 61.50 -16.96
C PHE A 13 4.62 60.03 -16.56
N ILE A 14 3.78 59.59 -15.62
CA ILE A 14 3.50 58.19 -15.39
C ILE A 14 2.62 57.74 -16.54
N THR A 15 3.21 57.18 -17.58
CA THR A 15 2.49 56.35 -18.55
C THR A 15 2.02 55.12 -17.82
N LEU A 16 0.77 55.11 -17.38
CA LEU A 16 0.05 53.88 -17.06
C LEU A 16 -0.02 53.06 -18.35
N VAL A 17 0.90 52.16 -18.56
CA VAL A 17 0.67 51.04 -19.47
C VAL A 17 -0.45 50.23 -18.79
N ALA A 18 -1.68 50.41 -19.24
CA ALA A 18 -2.75 49.48 -18.98
C ALA A 18 -2.29 48.14 -19.61
N LEU A 19 -1.64 47.29 -18.80
CA LEU A 19 -1.54 45.89 -19.12
C LEU A 19 -2.98 45.42 -19.28
N ALA A 20 -3.37 45.10 -20.50
CA ALA A 20 -4.65 44.46 -20.77
C ALA A 20 -4.69 43.27 -19.83
N GLN A 21 -5.59 43.32 -18.84
CA GLN A 21 -5.79 42.23 -17.91
C GLN A 21 -6.17 41.04 -18.77
N GLU A 22 -5.34 40.02 -18.75
CA GLU A 22 -5.54 38.82 -19.55
C GLU A 22 -6.90 38.24 -19.14
N ASP A 23 -7.82 38.10 -20.11
CA ASP A 23 -9.16 37.54 -19.90
C ASP A 23 -9.02 36.02 -19.76
N GLY A 24 -9.24 35.49 -18.54
CA GLY A 24 -9.14 34.09 -18.25
C GLY A 24 -10.08 33.22 -19.06
N SER A 25 -11.29 33.73 -19.32
CA SER A 25 -12.27 33.04 -20.17
C SER A 25 -11.79 32.92 -21.62
N ASN A 26 -11.12 33.93 -22.15
CA ASN A 26 -10.52 33.89 -23.46
C ASN A 26 -9.31 32.93 -23.51
N LEU A 27 -8.46 32.95 -22.51
CA LEU A 27 -7.36 31.98 -22.40
C LEU A 27 -7.89 30.55 -22.36
N ALA A 28 -8.94 30.26 -21.59
CA ALA A 28 -9.57 28.93 -21.51
C ALA A 28 -10.13 28.52 -22.89
N LYS A 29 -10.73 29.44 -23.65
CA LYS A 29 -11.20 29.18 -25.02
C LYS A 29 -10.02 28.85 -25.95
N GLN A 30 -8.94 29.62 -25.89
CA GLN A 30 -7.74 29.36 -26.71
C GLN A 30 -7.10 27.99 -26.33
N ALA A 31 -7.15 27.58 -25.06
CA ALA A 31 -6.71 26.25 -24.62
C ALA A 31 -7.55 25.16 -25.30
N GLY A 32 -8.87 25.30 -25.36
CA GLY A 32 -9.78 24.39 -26.07
C GLY A 32 -9.53 24.33 -27.57
N GLU A 33 -9.24 25.49 -28.21
CA GLU A 33 -8.88 25.54 -29.62
C GLU A 33 -7.55 24.82 -29.91
N ALA A 34 -6.54 24.99 -29.03
CA ALA A 34 -5.27 24.29 -29.14
C ALA A 34 -5.45 22.76 -28.94
N LEU A 35 -6.29 22.31 -27.97
CA LEU A 35 -6.64 20.91 -27.80
C LEU A 35 -7.33 20.34 -29.04
N THR A 36 -8.28 21.08 -29.62
CA THR A 36 -8.96 20.69 -30.86
C THR A 36 -7.96 20.52 -32.01
N SER A 37 -7.01 21.46 -32.14
CA SER A 37 -5.96 21.34 -33.14
C SER A 37 -5.09 20.11 -32.96
N TYR A 38 -4.76 19.76 -31.70
CA TYR A 38 -4.05 18.50 -31.37
C TYR A 38 -4.84 17.29 -31.85
N HIS A 39 -6.14 17.23 -31.59
CA HIS A 39 -6.98 16.07 -31.96
C HIS A 39 -7.15 15.89 -33.48
N ILE A 40 -7.01 16.95 -34.27
CA ILE A 40 -7.07 16.86 -35.73
C ILE A 40 -5.87 16.06 -36.29
N ASP A 41 -4.66 16.33 -35.79
CA ASP A 41 -3.45 15.60 -36.15
C ASP A 41 -2.48 15.61 -34.96
N PRO A 42 -2.54 14.57 -34.09
CA PRO A 42 -1.70 14.50 -32.90
C PRO A 42 -0.19 14.48 -33.19
N THR A 43 0.21 14.04 -34.38
CA THR A 43 1.63 13.97 -34.77
C THR A 43 2.14 15.30 -35.21
N ALA A 44 1.46 15.96 -36.16
CA ALA A 44 1.85 17.24 -36.66
C ALA A 44 1.66 18.36 -35.61
N ASN A 45 0.66 18.23 -34.77
CA ASN A 45 0.28 19.23 -33.77
C ASN A 45 0.70 18.83 -32.32
N ALA A 46 1.73 18.02 -32.16
CA ALA A 46 2.14 17.49 -30.83
C ALA A 46 2.35 18.64 -29.81
N ALA A 47 2.95 19.75 -30.20
CA ALA A 47 3.17 20.91 -29.34
C ALA A 47 1.88 21.64 -28.90
N LYS A 48 0.77 21.46 -29.62
CA LYS A 48 -0.51 22.09 -29.28
C LYS A 48 -1.11 21.56 -27.96
N LEU A 49 -0.83 20.32 -27.57
CA LEU A 49 -1.29 19.81 -26.31
C LEU A 49 -0.57 20.46 -25.13
N ASP A 50 0.72 20.72 -25.23
CA ASP A 50 1.48 21.43 -24.20
C ASP A 50 1.10 22.90 -24.14
N GLU A 51 0.81 23.54 -25.30
CA GLU A 51 0.23 24.88 -25.38
C GLU A 51 -1.14 24.94 -24.70
N ALA A 52 -2.02 23.98 -24.97
CA ALA A 52 -3.33 23.89 -24.35
C ALA A 52 -3.21 23.78 -22.80
N LYS A 53 -2.31 22.94 -22.32
CA LYS A 53 -2.03 22.79 -20.89
C LYS A 53 -1.58 24.12 -20.28
N GLN A 54 -0.60 24.79 -20.87
CA GLN A 54 -0.10 26.05 -20.34
C GLN A 54 -1.21 27.11 -20.26
N LYS A 55 -2.00 27.26 -21.33
CA LYS A 55 -3.09 28.23 -21.37
C LYS A 55 -4.18 27.98 -20.37
N ILE A 56 -4.61 26.71 -20.19
CA ILE A 56 -5.68 26.40 -19.23
C ILE A 56 -5.19 26.57 -17.78
N ASP A 57 -3.94 26.22 -17.50
CA ASP A 57 -3.36 26.42 -16.16
C ASP A 57 -3.22 27.91 -15.82
N GLN A 58 -2.92 28.77 -16.81
CA GLN A 58 -2.92 30.26 -16.67
C GLN A 58 -4.36 30.77 -16.50
N ALA A 59 -5.29 30.37 -17.39
CA ALA A 59 -6.68 30.80 -17.33
C ALA A 59 -7.30 30.60 -15.96
N LEU A 60 -7.11 29.42 -15.36
CA LEU A 60 -7.67 29.07 -14.06
C LEU A 60 -6.95 29.70 -12.86
N GLN A 61 -5.98 30.58 -13.04
CA GLN A 61 -5.52 31.51 -12.03
C GLN A 61 -6.43 32.74 -11.92
N LEU A 62 -7.30 32.99 -12.93
CA LEU A 62 -8.15 34.17 -13.05
C LEU A 62 -9.59 33.82 -12.65
N ALA A 63 -10.23 34.73 -11.89
CA ALA A 63 -11.53 34.50 -11.28
C ALA A 63 -12.68 34.31 -12.30
N ASP A 64 -12.62 34.98 -13.44
CA ASP A 64 -13.61 34.86 -14.52
C ASP A 64 -13.61 33.46 -15.15
N ALA A 65 -12.45 32.85 -15.39
CA ALA A 65 -12.36 31.49 -15.86
C ALA A 65 -12.82 30.48 -14.79
N GLN A 66 -12.46 30.71 -13.51
CA GLN A 66 -12.91 29.84 -12.41
C GLN A 66 -14.44 29.82 -12.22
N ALA A 67 -15.13 30.90 -12.62
CA ALA A 67 -16.57 31.03 -12.46
C ALA A 67 -17.39 30.27 -13.51
N VAL A 68 -16.77 29.69 -14.55
CA VAL A 68 -17.46 29.08 -15.69
C VAL A 68 -17.10 27.61 -15.88
N ALA A 69 -18.10 26.77 -16.03
CA ALA A 69 -17.94 25.32 -16.20
C ALA A 69 -17.06 24.92 -17.39
N PRO A 70 -17.17 25.56 -18.60
CA PRO A 70 -16.34 25.20 -19.75
C PRO A 70 -14.84 25.25 -19.48
N ALA A 71 -14.33 26.18 -18.69
CA ALA A 71 -12.90 26.27 -18.37
C ALA A 71 -12.42 25.05 -17.57
N TRP A 72 -13.20 24.60 -16.58
CA TRP A 72 -12.90 23.42 -15.79
C TRP A 72 -12.99 22.14 -16.61
N ILE A 73 -14.04 22.02 -17.48
CA ILE A 73 -14.18 20.86 -18.38
C ILE A 73 -13.01 20.79 -19.36
N THR A 74 -12.63 21.93 -19.96
CA THR A 74 -11.45 22.01 -20.84
C THR A 74 -10.16 21.57 -20.11
N LYS A 75 -9.99 21.94 -18.82
CA LYS A 75 -8.89 21.41 -18.01
C LYS A 75 -8.95 19.89 -17.92
N GLY A 76 -10.13 19.34 -17.60
CA GLY A 76 -10.34 17.91 -17.56
C GLY A 76 -9.95 17.21 -18.85
N ASP A 77 -10.41 17.73 -19.98
CA ASP A 77 -10.16 17.18 -21.33
C ASP A 77 -8.66 17.20 -21.68
N ILE A 78 -7.98 18.30 -21.40
CA ILE A 78 -6.54 18.44 -21.66
C ILE A 78 -5.72 17.43 -20.85
N TYR A 79 -5.97 17.34 -19.53
CA TYR A 79 -5.21 16.44 -18.66
C TYR A 79 -5.55 14.97 -18.92
N ASN A 80 -6.79 14.66 -19.27
CA ASN A 80 -7.16 13.30 -19.71
C ASN A 80 -6.48 12.95 -21.04
N THR A 81 -6.36 13.90 -21.97
CA THR A 81 -5.64 13.68 -23.24
C THR A 81 -4.14 13.46 -23.02
N LEU A 82 -3.51 14.20 -22.10
CA LEU A 82 -2.13 13.99 -21.69
C LEU A 82 -1.92 12.58 -21.15
N LEU A 83 -2.80 12.16 -20.23
CA LEU A 83 -2.79 10.82 -19.67
C LEU A 83 -2.93 9.73 -20.76
N GLN A 84 -3.90 9.88 -21.67
CA GLN A 84 -4.11 8.92 -22.77
C GLN A 84 -2.89 8.85 -23.70
N ARG A 85 -2.29 9.99 -24.03
CA ARG A 85 -1.05 10.05 -24.82
C ARG A 85 0.07 9.24 -24.17
N ASP A 86 0.25 9.39 -22.87
CA ASP A 86 1.32 8.72 -22.15
C ASP A 86 1.04 7.23 -21.95
N MET A 87 -0.21 6.87 -21.72
CA MET A 87 -0.64 5.47 -21.70
C MET A 87 -0.41 4.78 -23.04
N ALA A 88 -0.73 5.46 -24.15
CA ALA A 88 -0.46 4.95 -25.50
C ALA A 88 1.04 4.71 -25.75
N LYS A 89 1.94 5.56 -25.24
CA LYS A 89 3.39 5.32 -25.31
C LYS A 89 3.81 4.03 -24.62
N ARG A 90 3.18 3.68 -23.50
CA ARG A 90 3.47 2.44 -22.76
C ARG A 90 3.03 1.16 -23.47
N LEU A 91 2.10 1.27 -24.42
CA LEU A 91 1.69 0.14 -25.26
C LEU A 91 2.70 -0.21 -26.36
N ILE A 92 3.70 0.64 -26.59
CA ILE A 92 4.78 0.38 -27.53
C ILE A 92 5.75 -0.61 -26.90
N PRO A 93 6.07 -1.77 -27.55
CA PRO A 93 7.03 -2.73 -27.03
C PRO A 93 8.37 -2.07 -26.64
N GLY A 94 8.84 -2.33 -25.42
CA GLY A 94 10.05 -1.73 -24.86
C GLY A 94 9.83 -0.42 -24.08
N ASN A 95 8.62 0.14 -24.10
CA ASN A 95 8.27 1.37 -23.43
C ASN A 95 7.29 1.16 -22.24
N GLU A 96 7.09 -0.03 -21.78
CA GLU A 96 6.09 -0.39 -20.75
C GLU A 96 6.26 0.40 -19.44
N LYS A 97 7.50 0.83 -19.18
CA LYS A 97 7.89 1.63 -18.00
C LYS A 97 8.11 3.12 -18.31
N ALA A 98 7.72 3.59 -19.49
CA ALA A 98 7.87 5.00 -19.82
C ALA A 98 7.22 5.89 -18.76
N PRO A 99 7.88 6.95 -18.28
CA PRO A 99 7.30 7.84 -17.29
C PRO A 99 6.03 8.51 -17.84
N LEU A 100 5.05 8.72 -16.97
CA LEU A 100 3.93 9.61 -17.29
C LEU A 100 4.42 11.06 -17.26
N SER A 101 3.94 11.89 -18.18
CA SER A 101 4.32 13.31 -18.26
C SER A 101 3.89 14.10 -17.02
N GLY A 102 2.81 13.62 -16.34
CA GLY A 102 2.34 14.17 -15.08
C GLY A 102 1.92 13.04 -14.13
N ASP A 103 2.55 13.01 -12.96
CA ASP A 103 2.26 12.02 -11.89
C ASP A 103 0.81 12.04 -11.41
N ASN A 104 0.10 13.16 -11.62
CA ASN A 104 -1.23 13.42 -11.12
C ASN A 104 -2.27 13.76 -12.21
N ASP A 105 -1.96 13.52 -13.47
CA ASP A 105 -2.84 13.98 -14.58
C ASP A 105 -4.27 13.43 -14.47
N ALA A 106 -4.45 12.19 -14.04
CA ALA A 106 -5.79 11.63 -13.80
C ALA A 106 -6.55 12.35 -12.67
N LEU A 107 -5.86 12.72 -11.59
CA LEU A 107 -6.45 13.48 -10.48
C LEU A 107 -6.81 14.90 -10.91
N VAL A 108 -5.94 15.54 -11.70
CA VAL A 108 -6.19 16.88 -12.22
C VAL A 108 -7.34 16.88 -13.23
N ALA A 109 -7.42 15.84 -14.08
CA ALA A 109 -8.54 15.67 -15.01
C ALA A 109 -9.86 15.50 -14.26
N PHE A 110 -9.88 14.60 -13.26
CA PHE A 110 -11.05 14.38 -12.42
C PHE A 110 -11.50 15.66 -11.69
N ASP A 111 -10.55 16.39 -11.06
CA ASP A 111 -10.85 17.66 -10.37
C ASP A 111 -11.47 18.67 -11.34
N GLY A 112 -10.94 18.78 -12.56
CA GLY A 112 -11.50 19.62 -13.61
C GLY A 112 -12.95 19.24 -13.95
N TYR A 113 -13.23 17.99 -14.24
CA TYR A 113 -14.58 17.53 -14.54
C TYR A 113 -15.53 17.70 -13.34
N LYS A 114 -15.09 17.37 -12.15
CA LYS A 114 -15.88 17.55 -10.91
C LYS A 114 -16.26 19.01 -10.71
N LYS A 115 -15.30 19.93 -10.77
CA LYS A 115 -15.56 21.37 -10.65
C LYS A 115 -16.45 21.90 -11.77
N GLY A 116 -16.27 21.43 -13.01
CA GLY A 116 -17.16 21.76 -14.10
C GLY A 116 -18.61 21.32 -13.84
N PHE A 117 -18.81 20.12 -13.31
CA PHE A 117 -20.11 19.61 -12.90
C PHE A 117 -20.73 20.41 -11.74
N GLU A 118 -19.94 20.75 -10.73
CA GLU A 118 -20.35 21.46 -9.51
C GLU A 118 -20.54 22.98 -9.72
N THR A 119 -20.06 23.55 -10.84
CA THR A 119 -20.18 24.99 -11.12
C THR A 119 -21.66 25.39 -11.15
N PRO A 120 -22.10 26.35 -10.32
CA PRO A 120 -23.52 26.71 -10.20
C PRO A 120 -24.16 27.21 -11.50
N THR A 121 -23.37 27.87 -12.34
CA THR A 121 -23.81 28.44 -13.63
C THR A 121 -23.75 27.43 -14.77
N ALA A 122 -23.32 26.17 -14.51
CA ALA A 122 -23.18 25.15 -15.55
C ALA A 122 -24.52 24.79 -16.19
N LYS A 123 -24.55 24.84 -17.52
CA LYS A 123 -25.70 24.45 -18.34
C LYS A 123 -25.83 22.92 -18.37
N LYS A 124 -27.03 22.44 -18.74
CA LYS A 124 -27.33 21.00 -18.78
C LYS A 124 -26.34 20.22 -19.66
N HIS A 125 -25.96 20.72 -20.82
CA HIS A 125 -24.99 20.06 -21.71
C HIS A 125 -23.58 20.06 -21.11
N GLU A 126 -23.14 21.15 -20.46
CA GLU A 126 -21.85 21.27 -19.80
C GLU A 126 -21.73 20.24 -18.65
N LYS A 127 -22.81 20.11 -17.83
CA LYS A 127 -22.87 19.05 -16.81
C LYS A 127 -22.79 17.66 -17.42
N SER A 128 -23.49 17.42 -18.55
CA SER A 128 -23.42 16.15 -19.26
C SER A 128 -22.00 15.83 -19.75
N ASP A 129 -21.28 16.83 -20.27
CA ASP A 129 -19.92 16.64 -20.77
C ASP A 129 -18.95 16.40 -19.61
N ALA A 130 -19.09 17.12 -18.50
CA ALA A 130 -18.33 16.86 -17.28
C ALA A 130 -18.54 15.43 -16.76
N ILE A 131 -19.80 14.93 -16.74
CA ILE A 131 -20.09 13.54 -16.30
C ILE A 131 -19.45 12.50 -17.24
N LYS A 132 -19.47 12.73 -18.56
CA LYS A 132 -18.75 11.85 -19.52
C LYS A 132 -17.25 11.83 -19.21
N GLY A 133 -16.66 12.99 -18.92
CA GLY A 133 -15.26 13.11 -18.52
C GLY A 133 -14.95 12.36 -17.22
N VAL A 134 -15.81 12.45 -16.20
CA VAL A 134 -15.72 11.66 -14.96
C VAL A 134 -15.72 10.17 -15.26
N SER A 135 -16.64 9.71 -16.13
CA SER A 135 -16.68 8.30 -16.54
C SER A 135 -15.41 7.84 -17.25
N ALA A 136 -14.87 8.71 -18.14
CA ALA A 136 -13.66 8.39 -18.90
C ALA A 136 -12.41 8.26 -18.02
N VAL A 137 -12.33 9.01 -16.92
CA VAL A 137 -11.11 9.03 -16.08
C VAL A 137 -11.18 8.02 -14.91
N GLN A 138 -12.35 7.52 -14.55
CA GLN A 138 -12.53 6.68 -13.34
C GLN A 138 -11.66 5.43 -13.34
N ALA A 139 -11.63 4.67 -14.43
CA ALA A 139 -10.80 3.46 -14.53
C ALA A 139 -9.29 3.78 -14.40
N HIS A 140 -8.85 4.90 -14.92
CA HIS A 140 -7.47 5.35 -14.78
C HIS A 140 -7.12 5.69 -13.33
N LEU A 141 -8.05 6.30 -12.58
CA LEU A 141 -7.86 6.59 -11.15
C LEU A 141 -7.67 5.31 -10.34
N VAL A 142 -8.45 4.25 -10.60
CA VAL A 142 -8.27 2.94 -9.94
C VAL A 142 -6.90 2.37 -10.27
N ASN A 143 -6.53 2.28 -11.54
CA ASN A 143 -5.28 1.67 -11.98
C ASN A 143 -4.04 2.43 -11.46
N ILE A 144 -4.09 3.76 -11.47
CA ILE A 144 -3.01 4.60 -10.91
C ILE A 144 -2.93 4.42 -9.41
N GLY A 145 -4.07 4.35 -8.71
CA GLY A 145 -4.12 4.09 -7.28
C GLY A 145 -3.41 2.78 -6.91
N VAL A 146 -3.69 1.69 -7.66
CA VAL A 146 -3.00 0.40 -7.47
C VAL A 146 -1.50 0.52 -7.71
N ALA A 147 -1.09 1.12 -8.84
CA ALA A 147 0.33 1.28 -9.16
C ALA A 147 1.07 2.13 -8.12
N LYS A 148 0.43 3.19 -7.60
CA LYS A 148 1.00 4.03 -6.54
C LYS A 148 1.07 3.30 -5.20
N TYR A 149 0.09 2.48 -4.88
CA TYR A 149 0.12 1.63 -3.68
C TYR A 149 1.27 0.62 -3.73
N GLU A 150 1.44 -0.08 -4.85
CA GLU A 150 2.56 -1.01 -5.07
C GLU A 150 3.92 -0.32 -5.01
N ALA A 151 4.01 0.92 -5.48
CA ALA A 151 5.21 1.76 -5.38
C ALA A 151 5.42 2.36 -3.97
N GLN A 152 4.55 2.06 -3.00
CA GLN A 152 4.53 2.62 -1.63
C GLN A 152 4.35 4.15 -1.58
N GLU A 153 3.82 4.75 -2.66
CA GLU A 153 3.43 6.15 -2.72
C GLU A 153 2.00 6.32 -2.16
N TYR A 154 1.81 5.97 -0.89
CA TYR A 154 0.49 5.77 -0.28
C TYR A 154 -0.41 7.00 -0.28
N GLU A 155 0.14 8.21 -0.16
CA GLU A 155 -0.63 9.45 -0.27
C GLU A 155 -1.25 9.61 -1.66
N LYS A 156 -0.48 9.36 -2.72
CA LYS A 156 -0.98 9.42 -4.09
C LYS A 156 -1.98 8.30 -4.39
N ALA A 157 -1.75 7.10 -3.83
CA ALA A 157 -2.69 6.00 -3.91
C ALA A 157 -4.03 6.36 -3.27
N PHE A 158 -3.99 6.88 -2.03
CA PHE A 158 -5.18 7.33 -1.32
C PHE A 158 -5.98 8.37 -2.12
N LEU A 159 -5.33 9.42 -2.64
CA LEU A 159 -6.01 10.46 -3.41
C LEU A 159 -6.66 9.90 -4.68
N SER A 160 -5.98 8.97 -5.36
CA SER A 160 -6.50 8.34 -6.58
C SER A 160 -7.71 7.45 -6.30
N PHE A 161 -7.64 6.62 -5.26
CA PHE A 161 -8.76 5.78 -4.84
C PHE A 161 -9.95 6.59 -4.33
N GLN A 162 -9.69 7.64 -3.54
CA GLN A 162 -10.73 8.55 -3.08
C GLN A 162 -11.43 9.25 -4.26
N ALA A 163 -10.68 9.72 -5.25
CA ALA A 163 -11.22 10.33 -6.46
C ALA A 163 -12.09 9.33 -7.25
N SER A 164 -11.68 8.06 -7.33
CA SER A 164 -12.48 7.00 -7.97
C SER A 164 -13.81 6.75 -7.25
N LEU A 165 -13.84 6.77 -5.91
CA LEU A 165 -15.08 6.68 -5.13
C LEU A 165 -15.98 7.89 -5.37
N GLN A 166 -15.43 9.11 -5.37
CA GLN A 166 -16.19 10.32 -5.69
C GLN A 166 -16.74 10.30 -7.12
N ALA A 167 -15.96 9.77 -8.08
CA ALA A 167 -16.41 9.55 -9.45
C ALA A 167 -17.61 8.60 -9.50
N HIS A 168 -17.56 7.48 -8.74
CA HIS A 168 -18.69 6.56 -8.60
C HIS A 168 -19.95 7.28 -8.13
N ASP A 169 -19.84 8.09 -7.08
CA ASP A 169 -20.98 8.81 -6.51
C ASP A 169 -21.61 9.78 -7.54
N ILE A 170 -20.77 10.55 -8.26
CA ILE A 170 -21.24 11.45 -9.32
C ILE A 170 -21.96 10.68 -10.43
N LEU A 171 -21.38 9.57 -10.88
CA LEU A 171 -21.95 8.74 -11.94
C LEU A 171 -23.29 8.12 -11.51
N LYS A 172 -23.35 7.56 -10.32
CA LYS A 172 -24.53 6.91 -9.74
C LYS A 172 -25.71 7.87 -9.60
N ILE A 173 -25.47 9.07 -9.04
CA ILE A 173 -26.52 10.10 -8.87
C ILE A 173 -27.08 10.53 -10.24
N ASN A 174 -26.25 10.48 -11.29
CA ASN A 174 -26.66 10.85 -12.64
C ASN A 174 -27.07 9.64 -13.51
N SER A 175 -27.31 8.47 -12.92
CA SER A 175 -27.73 7.24 -13.60
C SER A 175 -26.77 6.82 -14.74
N GLN A 176 -25.48 7.07 -14.54
CA GLN A 176 -24.41 6.65 -15.44
C GLN A 176 -23.69 5.43 -14.91
N LYS A 177 -23.14 4.61 -15.80
CA LYS A 177 -22.33 3.43 -15.45
C LYS A 177 -21.02 3.86 -14.79
N SER A 178 -20.68 3.15 -13.72
CA SER A 178 -19.42 3.27 -13.00
C SER A 178 -18.64 1.95 -13.09
N VAL A 179 -17.33 1.99 -13.05
CA VAL A 179 -16.50 0.78 -12.92
C VAL A 179 -16.64 0.10 -11.55
N LEU A 180 -17.30 0.75 -10.59
CA LEU A 180 -17.55 0.27 -9.23
C LEU A 180 -19.05 -0.05 -9.01
N GLU A 181 -19.78 -0.50 -10.04
CA GLU A 181 -21.20 -0.88 -9.89
C GLU A 181 -21.39 -2.16 -9.08
N ASP A 182 -20.44 -3.09 -9.19
CA ASP A 182 -20.47 -4.31 -8.41
C ASP A 182 -20.19 -3.98 -6.92
N PRO A 183 -21.10 -4.41 -6.00
CA PRO A 183 -20.96 -4.07 -4.58
C PRO A 183 -19.67 -4.60 -3.95
N GLU A 184 -19.15 -5.74 -4.39
CA GLU A 184 -17.90 -6.29 -3.86
C GLU A 184 -16.71 -5.45 -4.33
N GLN A 185 -16.66 -5.07 -5.61
CA GLN A 185 -15.64 -4.18 -6.14
C GLN A 185 -15.67 -2.80 -5.48
N TYR A 186 -16.86 -2.28 -5.18
CA TYR A 186 -17.03 -1.03 -4.46
C TYR A 186 -16.49 -1.13 -3.03
N ASP A 187 -16.79 -2.20 -2.31
CA ASP A 187 -16.29 -2.45 -0.96
C ASP A 187 -14.76 -2.64 -0.96
N ASP A 188 -14.21 -3.36 -1.93
CA ASP A 188 -12.77 -3.51 -2.09
C ASP A 188 -12.09 -2.15 -2.40
N GLN A 189 -12.73 -1.29 -3.19
CA GLN A 189 -12.23 0.08 -3.43
C GLN A 189 -12.24 0.93 -2.15
N ILE A 190 -13.27 0.84 -1.32
CA ILE A 190 -13.33 1.51 0.00
C ILE A 190 -12.20 0.98 0.88
N TYR A 191 -11.96 -0.33 0.90
CA TYR A 191 -10.89 -0.95 1.66
C TYR A 191 -9.50 -0.46 1.22
N LEU A 192 -9.23 -0.44 -0.09
CA LEU A 192 -7.96 0.08 -0.63
C LEU A 192 -7.75 1.55 -0.29
N THR A 193 -8.84 2.34 -0.29
CA THR A 193 -8.79 3.75 0.13
C THR A 193 -8.43 3.86 1.62
N ALA A 194 -9.05 3.02 2.47
CA ALA A 194 -8.77 3.00 3.91
C ALA A 194 -7.33 2.59 4.22
N VAL A 195 -6.84 1.52 3.61
CA VAL A 195 -5.46 1.03 3.79
C VAL A 195 -4.45 2.07 3.33
N SER A 196 -4.68 2.67 2.16
CA SER A 196 -3.79 3.70 1.62
C SER A 196 -3.73 4.92 2.53
N ALA A 197 -4.88 5.36 3.06
CA ALA A 197 -4.94 6.45 4.03
C ALA A 197 -4.17 6.11 5.32
N HIS A 198 -4.33 4.89 5.83
CA HIS A 198 -3.62 4.44 7.04
C HIS A 198 -2.11 4.42 6.82
N GLN A 199 -1.64 3.85 5.72
CA GLN A 199 -0.22 3.83 5.36
C GLN A 199 0.36 5.23 5.13
N ALA A 200 -0.45 6.16 4.61
CA ALA A 200 -0.12 7.57 4.46
C ALA A 200 -0.19 8.37 5.78
N LYS A 201 -0.49 7.71 6.92
CA LYS A 201 -0.69 8.35 8.24
C LYS A 201 -1.86 9.32 8.31
N ARG A 202 -2.84 9.14 7.44
CA ARG A 202 -4.11 9.89 7.42
C ARG A 202 -5.17 9.16 8.24
N ASN A 203 -4.91 9.01 9.54
CA ASN A 203 -5.71 8.16 10.42
C ASN A 203 -7.19 8.54 10.49
N ALA A 204 -7.54 9.83 10.36
CA ALA A 204 -8.93 10.27 10.33
C ALA A 204 -9.66 9.79 9.07
N ASP A 205 -9.01 9.85 7.91
CA ASP A 205 -9.56 9.35 6.66
C ASP A 205 -9.66 7.82 6.68
N ALA A 206 -8.62 7.13 7.13
CA ALA A 206 -8.63 5.68 7.30
C ALA A 206 -9.77 5.22 8.20
N MET A 207 -9.96 5.86 9.35
CA MET A 207 -11.05 5.60 10.28
C MET A 207 -12.42 5.71 9.59
N LYS A 208 -12.63 6.77 8.79
CA LYS A 208 -13.87 6.99 8.06
C LYS A 208 -14.21 5.80 7.16
N TYR A 209 -13.27 5.40 6.30
CA TYR A 209 -13.51 4.35 5.31
C TYR A 209 -13.60 2.95 5.93
N TYR A 210 -12.78 2.63 6.94
CA TYR A 210 -12.93 1.38 7.67
C TYR A 210 -14.26 1.30 8.43
N THR A 211 -14.72 2.42 9.03
CA THR A 211 -16.01 2.47 9.73
C THR A 211 -17.18 2.28 8.77
N ASP A 212 -17.09 2.83 7.56
CA ASP A 212 -18.11 2.62 6.51
C ASP A 212 -18.27 1.12 6.21
N LEU A 213 -17.16 0.42 5.95
CA LEU A 213 -17.19 -1.03 5.73
C LEU A 213 -17.69 -1.82 6.95
N TYR A 214 -17.22 -1.46 8.15
CA TYR A 214 -17.63 -2.13 9.38
C TYR A 214 -19.15 -2.01 9.63
N SER A 215 -19.72 -0.83 9.36
CA SER A 215 -21.14 -0.55 9.60
C SER A 215 -22.10 -1.36 8.70
N LYS A 216 -21.61 -1.89 7.58
CA LYS A 216 -22.38 -2.77 6.68
C LYS A 216 -22.69 -4.15 7.27
N GLY A 217 -22.05 -4.52 8.39
CA GLY A 217 -22.30 -5.77 9.11
C GLY A 217 -21.65 -7.03 8.50
N ASN A 218 -21.15 -6.96 7.27
CA ASN A 218 -20.48 -8.05 6.54
C ASN A 218 -18.96 -7.82 6.37
N ALA A 219 -18.38 -6.90 7.14
CA ALA A 219 -16.97 -6.55 7.05
C ALA A 219 -16.05 -7.78 7.13
N LYS A 220 -15.07 -7.86 6.21
CA LYS A 220 -14.02 -8.90 6.17
C LYS A 220 -13.06 -8.74 7.37
N ALA A 221 -12.32 -9.78 7.74
CA ALA A 221 -11.35 -9.77 8.86
C ALA A 221 -10.37 -8.58 8.80
N ALA A 222 -9.84 -8.28 7.62
CA ALA A 222 -8.92 -7.18 7.40
C ALA A 222 -9.48 -5.78 7.75
N VAL A 223 -10.81 -5.61 7.75
CA VAL A 223 -11.45 -4.35 8.19
C VAL A 223 -11.39 -4.21 9.70
N TYR A 224 -11.62 -5.31 10.44
CA TYR A 224 -11.46 -5.31 11.90
C TYR A 224 -10.01 -5.04 12.30
N GLU A 225 -9.06 -5.64 11.59
CA GLU A 225 -7.63 -5.41 11.80
C GLU A 225 -7.25 -3.95 11.56
N GLY A 226 -7.70 -3.36 10.43
CA GLY A 226 -7.46 -1.96 10.09
C GLY A 226 -8.07 -1.01 11.12
N LEU A 227 -9.33 -1.22 11.52
CA LEU A 227 -9.99 -0.42 12.57
C LEU A 227 -9.27 -0.53 13.90
N TYR A 228 -8.87 -1.74 14.30
CA TYR A 228 -8.08 -1.96 15.51
C TYR A 228 -6.79 -1.14 15.47
N ALA A 229 -6.02 -1.25 14.39
CA ALA A 229 -4.74 -0.56 14.24
C ALA A 229 -4.90 0.97 14.29
N VAL A 230 -5.85 1.53 13.53
CA VAL A 230 -6.08 2.99 13.50
C VAL A 230 -6.56 3.51 14.85
N LYS A 231 -7.47 2.78 15.53
CA LYS A 231 -7.92 3.19 16.87
C LYS A 231 -6.79 3.18 17.90
N LEU A 232 -5.89 2.18 17.81
CA LEU A 232 -4.69 2.14 18.66
C LEU A 232 -3.76 3.33 18.40
N GLU A 233 -3.52 3.67 17.15
CA GLU A 233 -2.69 4.83 16.77
C GLU A 233 -3.31 6.16 17.24
N LEU A 234 -4.64 6.24 17.30
CA LEU A 234 -5.38 7.39 17.83
C LEU A 234 -5.48 7.42 19.37
N GLY A 235 -4.95 6.40 20.06
CA GLY A 235 -4.96 6.30 21.51
C GLY A 235 -6.28 5.77 22.11
N ASP A 236 -7.23 5.32 21.30
CA ASP A 236 -8.51 4.73 21.75
C ASP A 236 -8.35 3.22 21.99
N GLU A 237 -7.56 2.84 22.99
CA GLU A 237 -7.26 1.43 23.28
C GLU A 237 -8.52 0.63 23.67
N ALA A 238 -9.49 1.27 24.32
CA ALA A 238 -10.70 0.57 24.76
C ALA A 238 -11.55 0.13 23.57
N SER A 239 -11.84 1.05 22.64
CA SER A 239 -12.57 0.71 21.43
C SER A 239 -11.77 -0.20 20.49
N ALA A 240 -10.44 -0.02 20.41
CA ALA A 240 -9.57 -0.91 19.65
C ALA A 240 -9.70 -2.35 20.14
N THR A 241 -9.57 -2.57 21.46
CA THR A 241 -9.71 -3.91 22.06
C THR A 241 -11.07 -4.55 21.75
N LYS A 242 -12.16 -3.75 21.85
CA LYS A 242 -13.52 -4.25 21.53
C LYS A 242 -13.65 -4.68 20.07
N ILE A 243 -13.14 -3.89 19.13
CA ILE A 243 -13.14 -4.23 17.69
C ILE A 243 -12.34 -5.51 17.43
N LEU A 244 -11.20 -5.67 18.09
CA LEU A 244 -10.39 -6.88 17.98
C LEU A 244 -11.13 -8.11 18.53
N GLU A 245 -11.77 -8.01 19.69
CA GLU A 245 -12.57 -9.08 20.28
C GLU A 245 -13.73 -9.50 19.36
N GLU A 246 -14.44 -8.55 18.78
CA GLU A 246 -15.51 -8.80 17.81
C GLU A 246 -14.96 -9.48 16.54
N GLY A 247 -13.85 -8.99 16.01
CA GLY A 247 -13.18 -9.57 14.84
C GLY A 247 -12.75 -11.02 15.12
N ARG A 248 -12.14 -11.28 16.28
CA ARG A 248 -11.73 -12.62 16.73
C ARG A 248 -12.91 -13.59 16.91
N ALA A 249 -14.04 -13.09 17.43
CA ALA A 249 -15.24 -13.91 17.57
C ALA A 249 -15.83 -14.31 16.21
N LYS A 250 -15.78 -13.39 15.22
CA LYS A 250 -16.33 -13.62 13.89
C LYS A 250 -15.39 -14.41 12.97
N TYR A 251 -14.07 -14.20 13.11
CA TYR A 251 -13.00 -14.79 12.30
C TYR A 251 -11.95 -15.45 13.18
N PRO A 252 -12.29 -16.56 13.86
CA PRO A 252 -11.38 -17.22 14.82
C PRO A 252 -10.10 -17.75 14.17
N ASP A 253 -10.15 -18.09 12.88
CA ASP A 253 -9.02 -18.65 12.13
C ASP A 253 -8.16 -17.58 11.41
N ASP A 254 -8.57 -16.31 11.45
CA ASP A 254 -7.82 -15.25 10.80
C ASP A 254 -6.48 -14.98 11.53
N SER A 255 -5.39 -15.04 10.78
CA SER A 255 -4.03 -14.93 11.31
C SER A 255 -3.68 -13.50 11.75
N GLY A 256 -4.15 -12.48 11.02
CA GLY A 256 -3.87 -11.07 11.33
C GLY A 256 -4.51 -10.64 12.64
N LEU A 257 -5.78 -10.98 12.82
CA LEU A 257 -6.50 -10.72 14.07
C LEU A 257 -5.91 -11.50 15.26
N ARG A 258 -5.47 -12.76 15.06
CA ARG A 258 -4.74 -13.52 16.09
C ARG A 258 -3.44 -12.82 16.48
N PHE A 259 -2.69 -12.34 15.49
CA PHE A 259 -1.44 -11.64 15.75
C PHE A 259 -1.66 -10.35 16.52
N SER A 260 -2.72 -9.63 16.17
CA SER A 260 -3.13 -8.40 16.87
C SER A 260 -3.53 -8.68 18.31
N GLU A 261 -4.27 -9.76 18.59
CA GLU A 261 -4.62 -10.20 19.95
C GLU A 261 -3.38 -10.55 20.77
N ILE A 262 -2.46 -11.33 20.19
CA ILE A 262 -1.16 -11.66 20.82
C ILE A 262 -0.42 -10.37 21.20
N ASN A 263 -0.35 -9.39 20.30
CA ASN A 263 0.31 -8.12 20.56
C ASN A 263 -0.33 -7.30 21.68
N VAL A 264 -1.67 -7.34 21.82
CA VAL A 264 -2.36 -6.71 22.95
C VAL A 264 -1.92 -7.35 24.27
N PHE A 265 -1.91 -8.67 24.33
CA PHE A 265 -1.49 -9.39 25.55
C PHE A 265 0.00 -9.18 25.84
N LEU A 266 0.85 -9.14 24.78
CA LEU A 266 2.28 -8.82 24.90
C LEU A 266 2.49 -7.43 25.52
N LYS A 267 1.85 -6.39 24.96
CA LYS A 267 1.94 -5.02 25.49
C LYS A 267 1.46 -4.87 26.91
N LYS A 268 0.40 -5.61 27.29
CA LYS A 268 -0.18 -5.56 28.62
C LYS A 268 0.56 -6.47 29.63
N GLY A 269 1.60 -7.18 29.20
CA GLY A 269 2.32 -8.15 30.04
C GLY A 269 1.46 -9.35 30.48
N ARG A 270 0.32 -9.58 29.81
CA ARG A 270 -0.68 -10.59 30.17
C ARG A 270 -0.50 -11.92 29.42
N LEU A 271 0.71 -12.21 28.99
CA LEU A 271 1.00 -13.42 28.18
C LEU A 271 0.69 -14.71 28.91
N ASN A 272 0.88 -14.74 30.23
CA ASN A 272 0.54 -15.90 31.02
C ASN A 272 -0.97 -16.23 30.92
N GLU A 273 -1.82 -15.21 30.94
CA GLU A 273 -3.27 -15.43 30.77
C GLU A 273 -3.60 -15.97 29.37
N LEU A 274 -2.93 -15.46 28.33
CA LEU A 274 -3.14 -15.97 26.98
C LEU A 274 -2.66 -17.40 26.83
N THR A 275 -1.47 -17.73 27.35
CA THR A 275 -0.96 -19.10 27.32
C THR A 275 -1.87 -20.04 28.08
N ASP A 276 -2.39 -19.66 29.26
CA ASP A 276 -3.29 -20.49 30.06
C ASP A 276 -4.64 -20.69 29.36
N ARG A 277 -5.22 -19.64 28.76
CA ARG A 277 -6.44 -19.74 27.94
C ARG A 277 -6.27 -20.66 26.73
N LEU A 278 -5.16 -20.54 26.03
CA LEU A 278 -4.87 -21.38 24.86
C LEU A 278 -4.62 -22.84 25.29
N LYS A 279 -3.91 -23.08 26.38
CA LYS A 279 -3.75 -24.44 26.95
C LYS A 279 -5.08 -25.06 27.36
N GLN A 280 -5.96 -24.27 27.99
CA GLN A 280 -7.29 -24.71 28.31
C GLN A 280 -8.14 -25.01 27.07
N ALA A 281 -8.08 -24.15 26.07
CA ALA A 281 -8.77 -24.36 24.79
C ALA A 281 -8.27 -25.62 24.07
N ILE A 282 -6.97 -25.90 24.08
CA ILE A 282 -6.39 -27.15 23.55
C ILE A 282 -6.91 -28.39 24.26
N THR A 283 -7.19 -28.33 25.58
CA THR A 283 -7.78 -29.45 26.31
C THR A 283 -9.23 -29.71 25.93
N THR A 284 -9.98 -28.68 25.60
CA THR A 284 -11.39 -28.79 25.16
C THR A 284 -11.53 -29.10 23.68
N GLU A 285 -10.62 -28.60 22.85
CA GLU A 285 -10.61 -28.77 21.40
C GLU A 285 -9.26 -29.35 20.91
N PRO A 286 -8.89 -30.58 21.26
CA PRO A 286 -7.56 -31.13 20.96
C PRO A 286 -7.30 -31.36 19.47
N THR A 287 -8.33 -31.29 18.62
CA THR A 287 -8.22 -31.40 17.15
C THR A 287 -8.11 -30.04 16.44
N ASN A 288 -8.28 -28.95 17.15
CA ASN A 288 -8.17 -27.59 16.60
C ASN A 288 -6.70 -27.21 16.47
N ILE A 289 -6.12 -27.46 15.30
CA ILE A 289 -4.71 -27.22 15.00
C ILE A 289 -4.32 -25.74 15.15
N SER A 290 -5.26 -24.84 14.87
CA SER A 290 -5.05 -23.40 14.99
C SER A 290 -4.65 -22.97 16.42
N LEU A 291 -5.16 -23.64 17.45
CA LEU A 291 -4.80 -23.36 18.85
C LEU A 291 -3.32 -23.68 19.13
N TYR A 292 -2.82 -24.78 18.59
CA TYR A 292 -1.41 -25.17 18.75
C TYR A 292 -0.49 -24.19 18.04
N VAL A 293 -0.81 -23.81 16.80
CA VAL A 293 -0.03 -22.80 16.05
C VAL A 293 -0.05 -21.48 16.80
N THR A 294 -1.21 -21.04 17.29
CA THR A 294 -1.33 -19.79 18.06
C THR A 294 -0.49 -19.81 19.33
N LEU A 295 -0.53 -20.89 20.09
CA LEU A 295 0.26 -21.02 21.32
C LEU A 295 1.77 -21.07 21.01
N GLY A 296 2.16 -21.72 19.92
CA GLY A 296 3.52 -21.67 19.40
C GLY A 296 3.96 -20.25 19.07
N ASN A 297 3.10 -19.47 18.40
CA ASN A 297 3.36 -18.06 18.07
C ASN A 297 3.54 -17.21 19.34
N VAL A 298 2.75 -17.42 20.38
CA VAL A 298 2.93 -16.72 21.67
C VAL A 298 4.30 -17.01 22.27
N TYR A 299 4.70 -18.27 22.31
CA TYR A 299 6.00 -18.64 22.84
C TYR A 299 7.18 -18.17 21.96
N ASP A 300 7.03 -18.14 20.62
CA ASP A 300 8.06 -17.57 19.73
C ASP A 300 8.24 -16.06 19.99
N ASN A 301 7.15 -15.31 20.18
CA ASN A 301 7.23 -13.90 20.56
C ASN A 301 7.93 -13.70 21.91
N LEU A 302 7.61 -14.52 22.90
CA LEU A 302 8.28 -14.51 24.20
C LEU A 302 9.78 -14.83 24.05
N TYR A 303 10.12 -15.83 23.25
CA TYR A 303 11.50 -16.18 22.93
C TYR A 303 12.26 -14.98 22.35
N GLN A 304 11.69 -14.33 21.33
CA GLN A 304 12.32 -13.17 20.70
C GLN A 304 12.50 -12.00 21.68
N THR A 305 11.52 -11.78 22.56
CA THR A 305 11.58 -10.74 23.59
C THR A 305 12.69 -11.02 24.59
N MET A 306 12.73 -12.24 25.16
CA MET A 306 13.75 -12.65 26.12
C MET A 306 15.16 -12.67 25.51
N SER A 307 15.27 -13.02 24.23
CA SER A 307 16.55 -12.96 23.52
C SER A 307 17.07 -11.53 23.39
N LYS A 308 16.18 -10.55 23.07
CA LYS A 308 16.54 -9.14 23.03
C LYS A 308 16.94 -8.59 24.40
N GLU A 309 16.30 -9.05 25.45
CA GLU A 309 16.60 -8.70 26.84
C GLU A 309 17.82 -9.45 27.40
N LYS A 310 18.45 -10.33 26.59
CA LYS A 310 19.60 -11.17 26.96
C LYS A 310 19.31 -12.09 28.17
N ASN A 311 18.07 -12.53 28.30
CA ASN A 311 17.66 -13.52 29.27
C ASN A 311 17.69 -14.94 28.65
N ASP A 312 18.90 -15.46 28.48
CA ASP A 312 19.13 -16.70 27.73
C ASP A 312 18.40 -17.91 28.28
N ALA A 313 18.24 -18.00 29.62
CA ALA A 313 17.54 -19.13 30.24
C ALA A 313 16.06 -19.16 29.87
N LYS A 314 15.37 -18.02 29.97
CA LYS A 314 13.95 -17.92 29.56
C LYS A 314 13.77 -18.00 28.07
N ALA A 315 14.70 -17.43 27.31
CA ALA A 315 14.68 -17.53 25.86
C ALA A 315 14.76 -19.01 25.42
N ALA A 316 15.65 -19.81 26.01
CA ALA A 316 15.73 -21.24 25.72
C ALA A 316 14.44 -21.98 26.06
N GLU A 317 13.85 -21.74 27.26
CA GLU A 317 12.57 -22.32 27.67
C GLU A 317 11.45 -22.00 26.65
N TYR A 318 11.29 -20.73 26.28
CA TYR A 318 10.23 -20.32 25.36
C TYR A 318 10.45 -20.81 23.93
N PHE A 319 11.70 -20.91 23.48
CA PHE A 319 12.03 -21.55 22.21
C PHE A 319 11.57 -23.03 22.18
N ASP A 320 11.85 -23.78 23.25
CA ASP A 320 11.48 -25.18 23.34
C ASP A 320 9.95 -25.38 23.44
N GLU A 321 9.23 -24.51 24.16
CA GLU A 321 7.76 -24.53 24.18
C GLU A 321 7.18 -24.16 22.79
N ALA A 322 7.70 -23.13 22.10
CA ALA A 322 7.26 -22.80 20.75
C ALA A 322 7.45 -23.98 19.79
N LYS A 323 8.65 -24.56 19.79
CA LYS A 323 8.98 -25.76 19.01
C LYS A 323 8.03 -26.91 19.29
N LYS A 324 7.72 -27.20 20.57
CA LYS A 324 6.82 -28.25 20.99
C LYS A 324 5.43 -28.07 20.39
N TYR A 325 4.83 -26.88 20.50
CA TYR A 325 3.46 -26.64 20.01
C TYR A 325 3.39 -26.63 18.49
N TYR A 326 4.35 -26.05 17.80
CA TYR A 326 4.43 -26.13 16.34
C TYR A 326 4.62 -27.58 15.84
N THR A 327 5.45 -28.37 16.55
CA THR A 327 5.65 -29.78 16.23
C THR A 327 4.35 -30.56 16.41
N GLN A 328 3.62 -30.33 17.51
CA GLN A 328 2.32 -30.93 17.72
C GLN A 328 1.30 -30.59 16.66
N ALA A 329 1.29 -29.32 16.20
CA ALA A 329 0.44 -28.89 15.10
C ALA A 329 0.76 -29.64 13.80
N ALA A 330 2.04 -29.68 13.40
CA ALA A 330 2.51 -30.38 12.20
C ALA A 330 2.33 -31.90 12.24
N GLN A 331 2.41 -32.51 13.45
CA GLN A 331 2.15 -33.95 13.61
C GLN A 331 0.67 -34.31 13.52
N ARG A 332 -0.22 -33.45 14.05
CA ARG A 332 -1.67 -33.64 13.99
C ARG A 332 -2.24 -33.39 12.60
N ASP A 333 -1.72 -32.41 11.90
CA ASP A 333 -2.03 -32.12 10.51
C ASP A 333 -0.74 -31.91 9.69
N PRO A 334 -0.17 -32.98 9.12
CA PRO A 334 1.03 -32.90 8.29
C PRO A 334 0.85 -32.10 7.01
N SER A 335 -0.39 -31.76 6.63
CA SER A 335 -0.71 -30.93 5.47
C SER A 335 -0.87 -29.46 5.81
N ASN A 336 -0.78 -29.08 7.10
CA ASN A 336 -0.89 -27.71 7.55
C ASN A 336 0.35 -26.90 7.13
N VAL A 337 0.16 -25.97 6.22
CA VAL A 337 1.24 -25.10 5.71
C VAL A 337 1.79 -24.22 6.83
N ASP A 338 0.90 -23.59 7.62
CA ASP A 338 1.27 -22.65 8.67
C ASP A 338 2.13 -23.29 9.76
N ALA A 339 1.79 -24.51 10.20
CA ALA A 339 2.56 -25.23 11.20
C ALA A 339 3.98 -25.53 10.72
N ASN A 340 4.12 -26.00 9.47
CA ASN A 340 5.43 -26.28 8.88
C ASN A 340 6.23 -24.99 8.65
N TYR A 341 5.60 -23.95 8.13
CA TYR A 341 6.22 -22.63 7.99
C TYR A 341 6.71 -22.10 9.35
N SER A 342 5.88 -22.14 10.39
CA SER A 342 6.20 -21.62 11.72
C SER A 342 7.38 -22.34 12.37
N LEU A 343 7.50 -23.65 12.18
CA LEU A 343 8.71 -24.40 12.59
C LEU A 343 9.96 -23.91 11.88
N GLY A 344 9.88 -23.71 10.56
CA GLY A 344 10.97 -23.14 9.79
C GLY A 344 11.34 -21.73 10.25
N ALA A 345 10.34 -20.88 10.45
CA ALA A 345 10.50 -19.50 10.89
C ALA A 345 11.12 -19.38 12.29
N LEU A 346 10.75 -20.28 13.23
CA LEU A 346 11.32 -20.33 14.57
C LEU A 346 12.85 -20.55 14.53
N TYR A 347 13.30 -21.53 13.75
CA TYR A 347 14.73 -21.78 13.57
C TYR A 347 15.42 -20.67 12.78
N TYR A 348 14.75 -20.15 11.74
CA TYR A 348 15.27 -19.03 10.95
C TYR A 348 15.50 -17.78 11.83
N ASN A 349 14.53 -17.42 12.66
CA ASN A 349 14.64 -16.31 13.59
C ASN A 349 15.79 -16.50 14.59
N LYS A 350 15.98 -17.73 15.11
CA LYS A 350 17.12 -18.08 15.96
C LYS A 350 18.45 -17.87 15.24
N ALA A 351 18.56 -18.32 13.98
CA ALA A 351 19.76 -18.12 13.18
C ALA A 351 20.01 -16.64 12.89
N ALA A 352 18.94 -15.87 12.61
CA ALA A 352 19.04 -14.42 12.36
C ALA A 352 19.52 -13.66 13.59
N LEU A 353 19.00 -13.97 14.79
CA LEU A 353 19.47 -13.39 16.07
C LEU A 353 20.95 -13.71 16.31
N ARG A 354 21.35 -14.97 16.13
CA ARG A 354 22.77 -15.37 16.25
C ARG A 354 23.68 -14.68 15.24
N THR A 355 23.18 -14.46 14.03
CA THR A 355 23.90 -13.68 13.00
C THR A 355 24.11 -12.23 13.45
N GLN A 356 23.09 -11.60 14.05
CA GLN A 356 23.22 -10.24 14.59
C GLN A 356 24.24 -10.19 15.75
N GLU A 357 24.23 -11.16 16.66
CA GLU A 357 25.20 -11.27 17.76
C GLU A 357 26.62 -11.42 17.20
N MET A 358 26.81 -12.27 16.21
CA MET A 358 28.09 -12.48 15.55
C MET A 358 28.61 -11.19 14.89
N ASN A 359 27.73 -10.48 14.17
CA ASN A 359 28.10 -9.25 13.47
C ASN A 359 28.35 -8.06 14.42
N ALA A 360 27.85 -8.13 15.65
CA ALA A 360 28.10 -7.13 16.70
C ALA A 360 29.42 -7.34 17.46
N LEU A 361 30.15 -8.44 17.20
CA LEU A 361 31.44 -8.67 17.82
C LEU A 361 32.47 -7.67 17.28
N PRO A 362 33.42 -7.19 18.13
CA PRO A 362 34.55 -6.39 17.67
C PRO A 362 35.40 -7.15 16.66
N GLU A 363 35.97 -6.44 15.71
CA GLU A 363 36.92 -7.02 14.77
C GLU A 363 38.19 -7.52 15.52
N ASP A 364 38.42 -8.81 15.43
CA ASP A 364 39.61 -9.48 15.99
C ASP A 364 40.24 -10.36 14.92
N PHE A 365 41.32 -9.84 14.34
CA PHE A 365 42.11 -10.52 13.30
C PHE A 365 43.14 -11.51 13.85
N SER A 366 43.18 -11.76 15.15
CA SER A 366 44.01 -12.83 15.73
C SER A 366 43.52 -14.21 15.28
N SER A 367 44.40 -15.21 15.31
CA SER A 367 44.03 -16.59 15.00
C SER A 367 42.91 -17.11 15.89
N ALA A 368 42.79 -16.63 17.13
CA ALA A 368 41.72 -16.96 18.05
C ALA A 368 40.39 -16.26 17.65
N GLY A 369 40.45 -14.99 17.27
CA GLY A 369 39.29 -14.23 16.79
C GLY A 369 38.72 -14.81 15.50
N ILE A 370 39.56 -15.11 14.53
CA ILE A 370 39.18 -15.75 13.26
C ILE A 370 38.48 -17.09 13.53
N LYS A 371 39.10 -17.96 14.36
CA LYS A 371 38.51 -19.26 14.72
C LYS A 371 37.19 -19.12 15.45
N LYS A 372 37.01 -18.12 16.30
CA LYS A 372 35.76 -17.83 17.00
C LYS A 372 34.65 -17.46 16.00
N ILE A 373 34.91 -16.56 15.07
CA ILE A 373 33.93 -16.15 14.04
C ILE A 373 33.56 -17.33 13.14
N GLU A 374 34.55 -18.16 12.74
CA GLU A 374 34.27 -19.36 11.94
C GLU A 374 33.37 -20.37 12.70
N THR A 375 33.64 -20.58 13.99
CA THR A 375 32.79 -21.44 14.83
C THR A 375 31.35 -20.91 14.90
N LEU A 376 31.16 -19.62 15.17
CA LEU A 376 29.83 -18.97 15.21
C LEU A 376 29.13 -19.04 13.86
N LYS A 377 29.85 -18.84 12.77
CA LYS A 377 29.31 -18.98 11.42
C LYS A 377 28.78 -20.40 11.17
N ASN A 378 29.54 -21.41 11.57
CA ASN A 378 29.13 -22.80 11.41
C ASN A 378 27.92 -23.15 12.31
N GLU A 379 27.85 -22.61 13.53
CA GLU A 379 26.68 -22.74 14.40
C GLU A 379 25.44 -22.10 13.78
N VAL A 380 25.56 -20.88 13.26
CA VAL A 380 24.46 -20.17 12.55
C VAL A 380 23.96 -20.99 11.36
N MET A 381 24.91 -21.52 10.55
CA MET A 381 24.55 -22.34 9.39
C MET A 381 23.85 -23.63 9.81
N GLY A 382 24.29 -24.26 10.89
CA GLY A 382 23.63 -25.44 11.46
C GLY A 382 22.19 -25.18 11.91
N VAL A 383 21.88 -23.96 12.38
CA VAL A 383 20.51 -23.57 12.72
C VAL A 383 19.68 -23.32 11.46
N PHE A 384 20.22 -22.71 10.39
CA PHE A 384 19.55 -22.61 9.09
C PHE A 384 19.28 -23.99 8.48
N ASP A 385 20.16 -24.96 8.69
CA ASP A 385 19.94 -26.35 8.23
C ASP A 385 18.78 -27.01 8.96
N GLN A 386 18.50 -26.64 10.23
CA GLN A 386 17.31 -27.08 10.94
C GLN A 386 16.03 -26.43 10.42
N ALA A 387 16.08 -25.19 9.96
CA ALA A 387 14.94 -24.48 9.37
C ALA A 387 14.53 -25.07 8.00
N LEU A 388 15.52 -25.43 7.18
CA LEU A 388 15.35 -25.75 5.77
C LEU A 388 14.30 -26.83 5.49
N PRO A 389 14.30 -28.03 6.16
CA PRO A 389 13.32 -29.08 5.86
C PRO A 389 11.87 -28.66 6.13
N HIS A 390 11.65 -27.78 7.08
CA HIS A 390 10.33 -27.25 7.40
C HIS A 390 9.82 -26.31 6.31
N PHE A 391 10.66 -25.41 5.79
CA PHE A 391 10.30 -24.56 4.66
C PHE A 391 10.13 -25.36 3.37
N GLN A 392 10.96 -26.37 3.13
CA GLN A 392 10.77 -27.28 2.00
C GLN A 392 9.41 -28.02 2.08
N LYS A 393 9.03 -28.44 3.28
CA LYS A 393 7.71 -29.04 3.52
C LYS A 393 6.59 -28.04 3.31
N ALA A 394 6.70 -26.82 3.83
CA ALA A 394 5.71 -25.77 3.63
C ALA A 394 5.54 -25.43 2.13
N GLU A 395 6.62 -25.30 1.36
CA GLU A 395 6.57 -25.09 -0.09
C GLU A 395 5.92 -26.27 -0.83
N SER A 396 6.21 -27.51 -0.40
CA SER A 396 5.58 -28.70 -0.99
C SER A 396 4.06 -28.75 -0.83
N LEU A 397 3.53 -28.05 0.18
CA LEU A 397 2.11 -27.95 0.47
C LEU A 397 1.47 -26.68 -0.11
N GLY A 398 2.23 -25.56 -0.11
CA GLY A 398 1.78 -24.27 -0.58
C GLY A 398 2.83 -23.54 -1.44
N PRO A 399 2.99 -23.88 -2.74
CA PRO A 399 4.08 -23.39 -3.59
C PRO A 399 3.98 -21.89 -3.93
N ASN A 400 2.94 -21.21 -3.45
CA ASN A 400 2.70 -19.80 -3.69
C ASN A 400 2.74 -18.97 -2.40
N ASP A 401 3.14 -19.56 -1.27
CA ASP A 401 3.33 -18.80 -0.04
C ASP A 401 4.57 -17.91 -0.14
N LEU A 402 4.35 -16.60 -0.13
CA LEU A 402 5.41 -15.60 -0.33
C LEU A 402 6.49 -15.70 0.76
N ASN A 403 6.11 -15.93 2.00
CA ASN A 403 7.05 -15.93 3.11
C ASN A 403 7.95 -17.17 3.07
N THR A 404 7.39 -18.32 2.69
CA THR A 404 8.15 -19.56 2.46
C THR A 404 9.15 -19.38 1.31
N LEU A 405 8.73 -18.79 0.19
CA LEU A 405 9.60 -18.54 -0.96
C LEU A 405 10.74 -17.57 -0.61
N ILE A 406 10.46 -16.52 0.16
CA ILE A 406 11.47 -15.58 0.65
C ILE A 406 12.50 -16.32 1.53
N ALA A 407 12.02 -17.10 2.51
CA ALA A 407 12.90 -17.84 3.42
C ALA A 407 13.80 -18.83 2.69
N LEU A 408 13.26 -19.61 1.75
CA LEU A 408 14.04 -20.56 0.94
C LEU A 408 15.09 -19.86 0.11
N LYS A 409 14.73 -18.79 -0.61
CA LYS A 409 15.68 -17.98 -1.38
C LYS A 409 16.83 -17.51 -0.49
N GLU A 410 16.53 -16.96 0.68
CA GLU A 410 17.53 -16.41 1.58
C GLU A 410 18.44 -17.47 2.20
N ILE A 411 17.89 -18.61 2.60
CA ILE A 411 18.68 -19.72 3.15
C ILE A 411 19.62 -20.26 2.07
N TYR A 412 19.15 -20.47 0.85
CA TYR A 412 20.01 -20.98 -0.23
C TYR A 412 21.09 -19.97 -0.65
N ALA A 413 20.80 -18.67 -0.64
CA ALA A 413 21.81 -17.63 -0.85
C ALA A 413 22.91 -17.69 0.22
N ARG A 414 22.56 -17.85 1.50
CA ARG A 414 23.53 -17.98 2.61
C ARG A 414 24.36 -19.27 2.53
N LYS A 415 23.78 -20.32 1.98
CA LYS A 415 24.46 -21.61 1.70
C LYS A 415 25.30 -21.59 0.42
N VAL A 416 25.41 -20.43 -0.25
CA VAL A 416 26.14 -20.28 -1.52
C VAL A 416 25.62 -21.28 -2.58
N ASN A 417 24.33 -21.54 -2.58
CA ASN A 417 23.65 -22.32 -3.60
C ASN A 417 22.88 -21.37 -4.52
N ASP A 418 23.61 -20.78 -5.45
CA ASP A 418 23.09 -19.74 -6.34
C ASP A 418 21.98 -20.25 -7.24
N GLU A 419 22.04 -21.52 -7.67
CA GLU A 419 21.01 -22.15 -8.51
C GLU A 419 19.64 -22.17 -7.81
N LEU A 420 19.58 -22.70 -6.58
CA LEU A 420 18.34 -22.76 -5.82
C LEU A 420 17.89 -21.38 -5.34
N SER A 421 18.83 -20.50 -4.99
CA SER A 421 18.51 -19.12 -4.64
C SER A 421 17.83 -18.40 -5.80
N LEU A 422 18.33 -18.55 -7.02
CA LEU A 422 17.73 -17.97 -8.24
C LEU A 422 16.38 -18.62 -8.57
N GLU A 423 16.24 -19.94 -8.44
CA GLU A 423 14.97 -20.64 -8.63
C GLU A 423 13.89 -20.05 -7.72
N PHE A 424 14.17 -19.91 -6.42
CA PHE A 424 13.19 -19.35 -5.48
C PHE A 424 12.96 -17.84 -5.65
N GLN A 425 13.94 -17.10 -6.19
CA GLN A 425 13.73 -15.72 -6.63
C GLN A 425 12.70 -15.67 -7.78
N ASN A 426 12.84 -16.50 -8.79
CA ASN A 426 11.94 -16.55 -9.94
C ASN A 426 10.52 -16.96 -9.53
N ARG A 427 10.38 -17.94 -8.63
CA ARG A 427 9.09 -18.36 -8.07
C ARG A 427 8.42 -17.25 -7.27
N LEU A 428 9.20 -16.52 -6.46
CA LEU A 428 8.74 -15.39 -5.70
C LEU A 428 8.23 -14.26 -6.61
N GLU A 429 8.97 -13.95 -7.68
CA GLU A 429 8.56 -12.94 -8.66
C GLU A 429 7.28 -13.35 -9.39
N THR A 430 7.15 -14.63 -9.76
CA THR A 430 5.94 -15.16 -10.37
C THR A 430 4.71 -14.84 -9.52
N VAL A 431 4.78 -15.08 -8.21
CA VAL A 431 3.66 -14.81 -7.30
C VAL A 431 3.45 -13.30 -7.10
N ARG A 432 4.51 -12.51 -6.99
CA ARG A 432 4.44 -11.05 -6.86
C ARG A 432 3.78 -10.36 -8.05
N TYR A 433 3.94 -10.93 -9.26
CA TYR A 433 3.27 -10.45 -10.47
C TYR A 433 1.84 -11.02 -10.65
N GLY A 434 1.24 -11.56 -9.60
CA GLY A 434 -0.14 -12.09 -9.62
C GLY A 434 -0.30 -13.41 -10.38
N LYS A 435 0.81 -14.07 -10.75
CA LYS A 435 0.80 -15.39 -11.35
C LYS A 435 0.95 -16.46 -10.25
N LYS A 436 0.75 -17.73 -10.61
CA LYS A 436 0.90 -18.86 -9.69
C LYS A 436 1.99 -19.81 -10.18
N ASN A 437 2.82 -20.29 -9.27
CA ASN A 437 3.63 -21.48 -9.53
C ASN A 437 2.68 -22.66 -9.65
N THR A 438 2.71 -23.35 -10.77
CA THR A 438 1.80 -24.46 -11.07
C THR A 438 2.16 -25.74 -10.32
N THR A 439 3.40 -25.87 -9.92
CA THR A 439 3.94 -27.04 -9.20
C THR A 439 4.85 -26.61 -8.06
N SER A 440 4.87 -27.40 -7.00
CA SER A 440 5.90 -27.28 -5.97
C SER A 440 7.26 -27.74 -6.51
N TYR A 441 8.33 -27.14 -6.00
CA TYR A 441 9.70 -27.59 -6.30
C TYR A 441 10.05 -28.89 -5.57
N PHE A 442 9.55 -29.08 -4.34
CA PHE A 442 9.88 -30.24 -3.49
C PHE A 442 8.84 -31.37 -3.54
N LYS A 443 7.73 -31.18 -4.22
CA LYS A 443 6.74 -32.24 -4.42
C LYS A 443 7.13 -33.02 -5.70
N LYS A 444 7.82 -34.12 -5.49
CA LYS A 444 8.09 -35.09 -6.54
C LYS A 444 6.94 -36.08 -6.67
#